data_1e1417fb42d0523be1a0685ea1008e81
#
_entry.id   1e1417fb42d0523be1a0685ea1008e81
#
_cell.length_a   1.000
_cell.length_b   1.000
_cell.length_c   1.000
_cell.angle_alpha   90.00
_cell.angle_beta   90.00
_cell.angle_gamma   90.00
#
_symmetry.space_group_name_H-M   'P 1'
#
loop_
_entity.id
_entity.type
_entity.pdbx_description
1 polymer ?
#
loop_
_entity_poly.entity_id
_entity_poly.type
_entity_poly.pdbx_seq_one_letter_code
_entity_poly.pdbx_strand_id
1 'polypeptide(L)'
;MAKVAGLRCVRCRSRFGVHDYASDCPKCRNDAPSNLMVEYDAIMAARPKPSLSDRGLWRYGDILPINSSEAISLGEGCTPLHRLPALGRHLGLDDLFGKDETRNPTWSFKDRLACIAVSTARSMGAPAVVSSSTGNAGAAVAAYAAKGGIPCVIFTADGVVGPLVTQMRVYGATVVSLARKEQRWPLMRYAVEHFGWFPTSPFFGPVVGSNPYGIEGYKTLAYEIAEALSWQVPDCCVLPVCYGDALLGMWRGFEEMLALGWINRTPRMMAAEIYGSLGAALRNGGDVLPDMPLTHDTLAKSTTATRSTFQALYVLRKSGGAATTVNNEAILEYQQKLARLEGLYVEPASAGAIAAVAQLKAAGEIRAHETVVTLLTASGLKDPEATAAAQGELPIETGDVVSVFSRLREIVPTSFKG
;
A
#
# COMPACT_ATOMS: atom_id res chain seq x y z
N MET A 1 2.38 -17.59 20.08
CA MET A 1 2.83 -16.26 19.66
C MET A 1 4.19 -16.37 18.98
N ALA A 2 4.36 -15.83 17.79
CA ALA A 2 5.64 -15.82 17.09
C ALA A 2 6.62 -14.90 17.82
N LYS A 3 7.80 -15.42 18.17
CA LYS A 3 8.85 -14.62 18.80
C LYS A 3 9.79 -14.11 17.73
N VAL A 4 10.03 -12.80 17.71
CA VAL A 4 11.01 -12.19 16.81
C VAL A 4 12.41 -12.65 17.21
N ALA A 5 13.09 -13.37 16.31
CA ALA A 5 14.47 -13.85 16.47
C ALA A 5 15.49 -12.78 16.08
N GLY A 6 15.11 -11.85 15.21
CA GLY A 6 15.99 -10.82 14.69
C GLY A 6 15.48 -10.27 13.35
N LEU A 7 16.41 -9.67 12.61
CA LEU A 7 16.17 -9.19 11.26
C LEU A 7 17.07 -9.95 10.27
N ARG A 8 16.62 -10.13 9.04
CA ARG A 8 17.36 -10.78 7.99
C ARG A 8 17.32 -9.98 6.70
N CYS A 9 18.46 -9.83 6.04
CA CYS A 9 18.53 -9.17 4.75
C CYS A 9 17.72 -9.92 3.68
N VAL A 10 16.90 -9.20 2.92
CA VAL A 10 16.12 -9.78 1.81
C VAL A 10 17.03 -10.37 0.73
N ARG A 11 18.21 -9.77 0.49
CA ARG A 11 19.15 -10.18 -0.56
C ARG A 11 20.18 -11.21 -0.08
N CYS A 12 21.09 -10.82 0.81
CA CYS A 12 22.22 -11.65 1.20
C CYS A 12 21.95 -12.64 2.35
N ARG A 13 20.75 -12.58 2.92
CA ARG A 13 20.28 -13.43 4.02
C ARG A 13 21.06 -13.30 5.33
N SER A 14 21.97 -12.35 5.46
CA SER A 14 22.65 -12.07 6.72
C SER A 14 21.65 -11.67 7.80
N ARG A 15 21.95 -12.12 9.04
CA ARG A 15 21.12 -11.87 10.22
C ARG A 15 21.64 -10.70 11.02
N PHE A 16 20.72 -9.98 11.67
CA PHE A 16 20.94 -8.78 12.46
C PHE A 16 20.08 -8.83 13.73
N GLY A 17 20.43 -8.01 14.73
CA GLY A 17 19.68 -7.90 15.96
C GLY A 17 18.30 -7.26 15.77
N VAL A 18 17.44 -7.42 16.76
CA VAL A 18 16.06 -6.85 16.74
C VAL A 18 16.05 -5.32 16.73
N HIS A 19 17.12 -4.66 17.13
CA HIS A 19 17.26 -3.20 17.17
C HIS A 19 17.94 -2.63 15.91
N ASP A 20 18.37 -3.46 14.95
CA ASP A 20 19.05 -3.02 13.72
C ASP A 20 18.08 -2.56 12.61
N TYR A 21 16.85 -2.21 12.97
CA TYR A 21 15.75 -1.86 12.05
C TYR A 21 15.86 -0.47 11.42
N ALA A 22 16.73 0.38 11.97
CA ALA A 22 16.85 1.77 11.53
C ALA A 22 17.71 1.96 10.28
N SER A 23 18.20 0.87 9.68
CA SER A 23 19.06 0.94 8.49
C SER A 23 18.73 -0.17 7.49
N ASP A 24 19.27 -0.02 6.28
CA ASP A 24 19.38 -1.08 5.29
C ASP A 24 20.42 -2.14 5.72
N CYS A 25 20.57 -3.18 4.90
CA CYS A 25 21.61 -4.18 5.13
C CYS A 25 23.01 -3.58 5.00
N PRO A 26 23.82 -3.52 6.08
CA PRO A 26 25.17 -2.94 6.03
C PRO A 26 26.09 -3.64 5.03
N LYS A 27 25.91 -4.96 4.81
CA LYS A 27 26.72 -5.76 3.89
C LYS A 27 26.38 -5.51 2.41
N CYS A 28 25.16 -5.04 2.14
CA CYS A 28 24.69 -4.81 0.76
C CYS A 28 24.70 -3.34 0.36
N ARG A 29 24.85 -2.44 1.33
CA ARG A 29 24.61 -0.99 1.18
C ARG A 29 25.34 -0.37 0.00
N ASN A 30 26.61 -0.68 -0.17
CA ASN A 30 27.44 0.01 -1.15
C ASN A 30 27.20 -0.49 -2.59
N ASP A 31 27.03 -1.81 -2.76
CA ASP A 31 27.00 -2.42 -4.09
C ASP A 31 25.56 -2.70 -4.56
N ALA A 32 24.72 -3.21 -3.67
CA ALA A 32 23.38 -3.67 -4.01
C ALA A 32 22.41 -3.50 -2.82
N PRO A 33 22.02 -2.28 -2.50
CA PRO A 33 21.22 -1.96 -1.32
C PRO A 33 19.98 -2.82 -1.19
N SER A 34 19.69 -3.27 0.03
CA SER A 34 18.57 -4.17 0.32
C SER A 34 17.98 -3.92 1.70
N ASN A 35 16.67 -4.04 1.80
CA ASN A 35 15.96 -3.95 3.06
C ASN A 35 16.20 -5.18 3.95
N LEU A 36 15.88 -5.01 5.22
CA LEU A 36 15.75 -6.06 6.19
C LEU A 36 14.29 -6.52 6.28
N MET A 37 14.07 -7.73 6.76
CA MET A 37 12.76 -8.29 7.06
C MET A 37 12.80 -8.97 8.44
N VAL A 38 11.70 -8.98 9.15
CA VAL A 38 11.59 -9.65 10.46
C VAL A 38 11.76 -11.15 10.29
N GLU A 39 12.58 -11.76 11.13
CA GLU A 39 12.76 -13.21 11.24
C GLU A 39 12.16 -13.69 12.57
N TYR A 40 11.46 -14.79 12.54
CA TYR A 40 10.85 -15.42 13.72
C TYR A 40 11.56 -16.73 14.06
N ASP A 41 11.61 -17.09 15.35
CA ASP A 41 12.19 -18.37 15.80
C ASP A 41 11.41 -19.56 15.25
N ALA A 42 10.11 -19.56 15.46
CA ALA A 42 9.17 -20.51 14.88
C ALA A 42 7.78 -19.86 14.82
N ILE A 43 7.07 -20.08 13.75
CA ILE A 43 5.66 -19.72 13.67
C ILE A 43 4.88 -21.04 13.70
N MET A 44 4.13 -21.23 14.79
CA MET A 44 3.17 -22.33 14.92
C MET A 44 1.83 -21.69 15.30
N ALA A 45 0.95 -21.59 14.33
CA ALA A 45 -0.37 -21.02 14.53
C ALA A 45 -1.43 -21.87 13.80
N ALA A 46 -2.56 -22.09 14.45
CA ALA A 46 -3.74 -22.61 13.79
C ALA A 46 -4.37 -21.53 12.90
N ARG A 47 -5.10 -21.93 11.86
CA ARG A 47 -5.92 -20.99 11.10
C ARG A 47 -6.83 -20.22 12.06
N PRO A 48 -6.87 -18.88 11.96
CA PRO A 48 -7.78 -18.09 12.77
C PRO A 48 -9.23 -18.54 12.48
N LYS A 49 -10.00 -18.70 13.53
CA LYS A 49 -11.44 -18.94 13.38
C LYS A 49 -12.13 -17.59 13.22
N PRO A 50 -13.15 -17.48 12.35
CA PRO A 50 -13.97 -16.29 12.28
C PRO A 50 -14.52 -15.97 13.68
N SER A 51 -14.20 -14.80 14.22
CA SER A 51 -14.73 -14.31 15.48
C SER A 51 -15.32 -12.92 15.27
N LEU A 52 -16.55 -12.71 15.74
CA LEU A 52 -17.20 -11.41 15.72
C LEU A 52 -16.59 -10.43 16.73
N SER A 53 -15.88 -10.95 17.74
CA SER A 53 -15.24 -10.15 18.79
C SER A 53 -13.87 -9.63 18.35
N ASP A 54 -13.14 -10.37 17.52
CA ASP A 54 -11.78 -10.03 17.11
C ASP A 54 -11.79 -9.30 15.76
N ARG A 55 -12.10 -8.00 15.82
CA ARG A 55 -12.11 -7.13 14.64
C ARG A 55 -10.71 -6.57 14.39
N GLY A 56 -10.39 -6.38 13.11
CA GLY A 56 -9.12 -5.79 12.67
C GLY A 56 -8.02 -6.82 12.45
N LEU A 57 -6.84 -6.31 12.12
CA LEU A 57 -5.68 -7.16 11.78
C LEU A 57 -5.10 -7.91 13.01
N TRP A 58 -5.39 -7.43 14.23
CA TRP A 58 -4.83 -7.99 15.47
C TRP A 58 -5.38 -9.38 15.81
N ARG A 59 -6.42 -9.85 15.12
CA ARG A 59 -6.81 -11.27 15.19
C ARG A 59 -5.73 -12.23 14.68
N TYR A 60 -4.74 -11.71 13.95
CA TYR A 60 -3.54 -12.42 13.53
C TYR A 60 -2.34 -12.14 14.45
N GLY A 61 -2.55 -11.58 15.64
CA GLY A 61 -1.49 -11.13 16.55
C GLY A 61 -0.48 -12.21 16.92
N ASP A 62 -0.87 -13.48 16.92
CA ASP A 62 0.03 -14.61 17.19
C ASP A 62 1.17 -14.79 16.18
N ILE A 63 1.03 -14.19 15.01
CA ILE A 63 1.99 -14.26 13.88
C ILE A 63 2.49 -12.88 13.44
N LEU A 64 2.27 -11.88 14.29
CA LEU A 64 2.79 -10.51 14.14
C LEU A 64 3.92 -10.25 15.13
N PRO A 65 4.78 -9.24 14.89
CA PRO A 65 5.97 -8.99 15.71
C PRO A 65 5.69 -8.39 17.08
N ILE A 66 4.47 -7.96 17.33
CA ILE A 66 4.01 -7.33 18.57
C ILE A 66 2.82 -8.12 19.13
N ASN A 67 2.77 -8.23 20.45
CA ASN A 67 1.64 -8.85 21.14
C ASN A 67 0.38 -7.99 20.98
N SER A 68 -0.76 -8.62 20.69
CA SER A 68 -2.05 -7.92 20.60
C SER A 68 -2.42 -7.13 21.87
N SER A 69 -1.94 -7.53 23.04
CA SER A 69 -2.12 -6.77 24.31
C SER A 69 -1.34 -5.45 24.34
N GLU A 70 -0.29 -5.31 23.55
CA GLU A 70 0.54 -4.11 23.43
C GLU A 70 0.17 -3.28 22.18
N ALA A 71 -0.82 -3.73 21.42
CA ALA A 71 -1.25 -3.12 20.17
C ALA A 71 -1.79 -1.70 20.36
N ILE A 72 -1.36 -0.81 19.49
CA ILE A 72 -2.02 0.48 19.25
C ILE A 72 -2.93 0.29 18.05
N SER A 73 -4.23 0.21 18.28
CA SER A 73 -5.23 -0.08 17.25
C SER A 73 -6.30 0.99 17.17
N LEU A 74 -6.73 1.28 15.97
CA LEU A 74 -7.89 2.09 15.61
C LEU A 74 -8.99 1.23 14.92
N GLY A 75 -8.81 -0.10 14.90
CA GLY A 75 -9.70 -1.04 14.22
C GLY A 75 -9.35 -1.29 12.76
N GLU A 76 -8.10 -1.06 12.37
CA GLU A 76 -7.55 -1.32 11.03
C GLU A 76 -7.61 -2.80 10.63
N GLY A 77 -7.70 -3.05 9.34
CA GLY A 77 -7.85 -4.40 8.79
C GLY A 77 -9.29 -4.89 8.76
N CYS A 78 -9.50 -6.17 8.48
CA CYS A 78 -10.81 -6.76 8.17
C CYS A 78 -11.56 -5.97 7.09
N THR A 79 -10.85 -5.46 6.12
CA THR A 79 -11.40 -4.66 5.04
C THR A 79 -12.12 -5.54 4.03
N PRO A 80 -13.15 -5.04 3.34
CA PRO A 80 -13.90 -5.83 2.38
C PRO A 80 -13.06 -6.34 1.21
N LEU A 81 -13.40 -7.52 0.72
CA LEU A 81 -12.99 -8.03 -0.59
C LEU A 81 -14.23 -8.01 -1.48
N HIS A 82 -14.35 -6.98 -2.34
CA HIS A 82 -15.48 -6.83 -3.24
C HIS A 82 -15.27 -7.64 -4.50
N ARG A 83 -16.27 -8.41 -4.92
CA ARG A 83 -16.31 -8.89 -6.31
C ARG A 83 -16.67 -7.73 -7.20
N LEU A 84 -15.99 -7.58 -8.35
CA LEU A 84 -16.14 -6.48 -9.29
C LEU A 84 -16.72 -6.98 -10.63
N PRO A 85 -18.00 -7.41 -10.66
CA PRO A 85 -18.54 -8.15 -11.80
C PRO A 85 -18.73 -7.29 -13.05
N ALA A 86 -19.08 -6.01 -12.92
CA ALA A 86 -19.27 -5.14 -14.07
C ALA A 86 -17.93 -4.74 -14.69
N LEU A 87 -16.93 -4.45 -13.86
CA LEU A 87 -15.57 -4.16 -14.30
C LEU A 87 -14.90 -5.44 -14.86
N GLY A 88 -15.13 -6.60 -14.24
CA GLY A 88 -14.67 -7.90 -14.72
C GLY A 88 -15.18 -8.18 -16.14
N ARG A 89 -16.48 -8.05 -16.37
CA ARG A 89 -17.06 -8.19 -17.74
C ARG A 89 -16.43 -7.22 -18.74
N HIS A 90 -16.21 -5.95 -18.32
CA HIS A 90 -15.57 -4.95 -19.17
C HIS A 90 -14.14 -5.36 -19.59
N LEU A 91 -13.40 -6.02 -18.67
CA LEU A 91 -12.03 -6.48 -18.89
C LEU A 91 -11.94 -7.92 -19.48
N GLY A 92 -13.05 -8.62 -19.62
CA GLY A 92 -13.07 -10.03 -20.02
C GLY A 92 -12.43 -10.95 -18.99
N LEU A 93 -12.71 -10.72 -17.69
CA LEU A 93 -12.29 -11.54 -16.56
C LEU A 93 -13.51 -12.10 -15.84
N ASP A 94 -13.49 -13.40 -15.53
CA ASP A 94 -14.60 -14.09 -14.87
C ASP A 94 -14.68 -13.74 -13.38
N ASP A 95 -13.51 -13.65 -12.73
CA ASP A 95 -13.37 -13.45 -11.30
C ASP A 95 -12.35 -12.33 -10.97
N LEU A 96 -12.84 -11.10 -10.96
CA LEU A 96 -12.10 -9.91 -10.54
C LEU A 96 -12.58 -9.45 -9.17
N PHE A 97 -11.64 -9.23 -8.24
CA PHE A 97 -11.90 -8.72 -6.90
C PHE A 97 -11.08 -7.49 -6.58
N GLY A 98 -11.65 -6.59 -5.76
CA GLY A 98 -10.98 -5.44 -5.18
C GLY A 98 -10.85 -5.57 -3.66
N LYS A 99 -9.63 -5.61 -3.13
CA LYS A 99 -9.38 -5.51 -1.69
C LYS A 99 -9.45 -4.04 -1.28
N ASP A 100 -10.53 -3.67 -0.61
CA ASP A 100 -10.90 -2.26 -0.36
C ASP A 100 -10.25 -1.70 0.92
N GLU A 101 -9.03 -1.24 0.79
CA GLU A 101 -8.26 -0.61 1.88
C GLU A 101 -8.69 0.85 2.17
N THR A 102 -9.65 1.39 1.42
CA THR A 102 -10.24 2.71 1.71
C THR A 102 -11.01 2.73 3.01
N ARG A 103 -11.36 1.55 3.55
CA ARG A 103 -12.14 1.37 4.78
C ARG A 103 -11.30 1.36 6.06
N ASN A 104 -10.01 1.47 5.94
CA ASN A 104 -9.14 1.64 7.11
C ASN A 104 -9.37 2.99 7.80
N PRO A 105 -9.02 3.14 9.09
CA PRO A 105 -9.29 4.34 9.90
C PRO A 105 -8.80 5.66 9.30
N THR A 106 -7.64 5.68 8.64
CA THR A 106 -7.14 6.88 7.93
C THR A 106 -7.40 6.83 6.42
N TRP A 107 -8.29 5.93 5.97
CA TRP A 107 -8.72 5.75 4.59
C TRP A 107 -7.62 5.29 3.64
N SER A 108 -6.66 4.52 4.15
CA SER A 108 -5.63 3.90 3.32
C SER A 108 -5.02 2.65 3.95
N PHE A 109 -4.42 1.80 3.12
CA PHE A 109 -3.68 0.60 3.56
C PHE A 109 -2.45 0.91 4.43
N LYS A 110 -2.03 2.18 4.51
CA LYS A 110 -0.91 2.62 5.36
C LYS A 110 -1.18 2.42 6.85
N ASP A 111 -2.44 2.30 7.23
CA ASP A 111 -2.84 1.96 8.60
C ASP A 111 -2.22 0.64 9.06
N ARG A 112 -2.12 -0.35 8.17
CA ARG A 112 -1.51 -1.65 8.48
C ARG A 112 -0.03 -1.55 8.84
N LEU A 113 0.73 -0.73 8.11
CA LEU A 113 2.13 -0.46 8.43
C LEU A 113 2.24 0.38 9.71
N ALA A 114 1.43 1.42 9.82
CA ALA A 114 1.54 2.40 10.91
C ALA A 114 1.20 1.77 12.27
N CYS A 115 0.15 0.95 12.36
CA CYS A 115 -0.22 0.30 13.62
C CYS A 115 0.90 -0.60 14.16
N ILE A 116 1.54 -1.41 13.30
CA ILE A 116 2.64 -2.27 13.71
C ILE A 116 3.89 -1.45 14.04
N ALA A 117 4.26 -0.48 13.18
CA ALA A 117 5.46 0.35 13.40
C ALA A 117 5.38 1.17 14.70
N VAL A 118 4.23 1.81 14.96
CA VAL A 118 4.04 2.64 16.16
C VAL A 118 3.90 1.77 17.42
N SER A 119 3.23 0.61 17.34
CA SER A 119 3.20 -0.35 18.45
C SER A 119 4.61 -0.86 18.80
N THR A 120 5.42 -1.18 17.78
CA THR A 120 6.81 -1.59 17.95
C THR A 120 7.63 -0.46 18.58
N ALA A 121 7.50 0.77 18.09
CA ALA A 121 8.20 1.93 18.65
C ALA A 121 7.90 2.10 20.15
N ARG A 122 6.63 1.99 20.55
CA ARG A 122 6.23 2.06 21.96
C ARG A 122 6.79 0.90 22.79
N SER A 123 6.69 -0.32 22.30
CA SER A 123 7.22 -1.50 22.99
C SER A 123 8.75 -1.45 23.17
N MET A 124 9.45 -0.83 22.22
CA MET A 124 10.90 -0.60 22.30
C MET A 124 11.29 0.63 23.13
N GLY A 125 10.34 1.38 23.67
CA GLY A 125 10.60 2.58 24.48
C GLY A 125 11.12 3.76 23.66
N ALA A 126 10.83 3.86 22.38
CA ALA A 126 11.27 4.97 21.55
C ALA A 126 10.66 6.30 22.03
N PRO A 127 11.45 7.38 22.14
CA PRO A 127 10.96 8.68 22.62
C PRO A 127 10.03 9.39 21.67
N ALA A 128 10.10 9.08 20.37
CA ALA A 128 9.24 9.62 19.32
C ALA A 128 9.25 8.70 18.09
N VAL A 129 8.24 8.84 17.24
CA VAL A 129 8.26 8.32 15.88
C VAL A 129 8.54 9.43 14.88
N VAL A 130 9.30 9.12 13.82
CA VAL A 130 9.66 10.08 12.77
C VAL A 130 9.38 9.51 11.38
N SER A 131 8.85 10.35 10.49
CA SER A 131 8.55 9.99 9.11
C SER A 131 8.94 11.09 8.13
N SER A 132 9.38 10.70 6.94
CA SER A 132 9.51 11.57 5.78
C SER A 132 8.38 11.27 4.82
N SER A 133 7.31 12.08 4.85
CA SER A 133 6.10 11.77 4.06
C SER A 133 5.32 13.02 3.69
N THR A 134 4.82 13.04 2.47
CA THR A 134 3.86 14.05 1.97
C THR A 134 2.43 13.49 1.83
N GLY A 135 2.22 12.20 2.17
CA GLY A 135 1.02 11.46 1.80
C GLY A 135 0.46 10.55 2.88
N ASN A 136 -0.17 9.48 2.42
CA ASN A 136 -0.91 8.51 3.25
C ASN A 136 -0.09 7.92 4.42
N ALA A 137 1.22 7.71 4.24
CA ALA A 137 2.06 7.14 5.30
C ALA A 137 2.19 8.09 6.50
N GLY A 138 2.41 9.40 6.26
CA GLY A 138 2.46 10.40 7.32
C GLY A 138 1.13 10.53 8.06
N ALA A 139 0.02 10.57 7.32
CA ALA A 139 -1.32 10.65 7.92
C ALA A 139 -1.61 9.44 8.83
N ALA A 140 -1.29 8.23 8.38
CA ALA A 140 -1.47 7.02 9.19
C ALA A 140 -0.57 7.04 10.43
N VAL A 141 0.74 7.28 10.29
CA VAL A 141 1.67 7.33 11.43
C VAL A 141 1.22 8.36 12.48
N ALA A 142 0.76 9.56 12.04
CA ALA A 142 0.24 10.58 12.96
C ALA A 142 -0.96 10.07 13.77
N ALA A 143 -1.90 9.37 13.13
CA ALA A 143 -3.10 8.84 13.80
C ALA A 143 -2.74 7.81 14.88
N TYR A 144 -1.89 6.84 14.53
CA TYR A 144 -1.49 5.79 15.49
C TYR A 144 -0.57 6.32 16.59
N ALA A 145 0.29 7.30 16.29
CA ALA A 145 1.10 7.98 17.29
C ALA A 145 0.23 8.73 18.31
N ALA A 146 -0.79 9.48 17.85
CA ALA A 146 -1.77 10.12 18.70
C ALA A 146 -2.49 9.11 19.61
N LYS A 147 -2.99 8.00 19.02
CA LYS A 147 -3.64 6.92 19.78
C LYS A 147 -2.73 6.29 20.82
N GLY A 148 -1.43 6.14 20.50
CA GLY A 148 -0.41 5.53 21.35
C GLY A 148 0.19 6.49 22.37
N GLY A 149 -0.11 7.79 22.32
CA GLY A 149 0.49 8.81 23.19
C GLY A 149 1.99 9.01 22.94
N ILE A 150 2.46 8.75 21.70
CA ILE A 150 3.88 8.90 21.32
C ILE A 150 4.04 10.18 20.49
N PRO A 151 5.04 11.05 20.79
CA PRO A 151 5.38 12.18 19.95
C PRO A 151 5.64 11.76 18.49
N CYS A 152 5.10 12.53 17.52
CA CYS A 152 5.22 12.24 16.11
C CYS A 152 5.76 13.46 15.36
N VAL A 153 6.85 13.27 14.60
CA VAL A 153 7.43 14.31 13.76
C VAL A 153 7.42 13.86 12.30
N ILE A 154 6.90 14.72 11.43
CA ILE A 154 6.80 14.43 10.01
C ILE A 154 7.52 15.53 9.21
N PHE A 155 8.58 15.16 8.51
CA PHE A 155 9.26 16.02 7.55
C PHE A 155 8.57 15.92 6.19
N THR A 156 8.08 17.06 5.70
CA THR A 156 7.38 17.16 4.41
C THR A 156 8.06 18.18 3.50
N ALA A 157 7.70 18.25 2.24
CA ALA A 157 8.17 19.28 1.32
C ALA A 157 7.31 20.54 1.43
N ASP A 158 7.90 21.69 1.09
CA ASP A 158 7.15 22.93 0.96
C ASP A 158 6.09 22.85 -0.13
N GLY A 159 5.03 23.64 0.03
CA GLY A 159 3.89 23.65 -0.90
C GLY A 159 2.96 22.44 -0.80
N VAL A 160 3.23 21.44 0.05
CA VAL A 160 2.29 20.34 0.29
C VAL A 160 1.13 20.85 1.15
N VAL A 161 -0.04 20.88 0.56
CA VAL A 161 -1.29 21.35 1.18
C VAL A 161 -2.40 20.29 0.97
N GLY A 162 -3.58 20.57 1.52
CA GLY A 162 -4.76 19.74 1.28
C GLY A 162 -5.03 18.69 2.35
N PRO A 163 -5.89 17.70 2.05
CA PRO A 163 -6.46 16.80 3.07
C PRO A 163 -5.43 16.02 3.88
N LEU A 164 -4.33 15.62 3.26
CA LEU A 164 -3.29 14.79 3.90
C LEU A 164 -2.52 15.56 4.97
N VAL A 165 -2.10 16.81 4.70
CA VAL A 165 -1.41 17.64 5.69
C VAL A 165 -2.36 18.05 6.81
N THR A 166 -3.60 18.38 6.47
CA THR A 166 -4.65 18.66 7.46
C THR A 166 -4.84 17.47 8.39
N GLN A 167 -4.89 16.26 7.83
CA GLN A 167 -5.04 15.02 8.60
C GLN A 167 -3.84 14.79 9.54
N MET A 168 -2.60 14.98 9.10
CA MET A 168 -1.41 14.88 9.95
C MET A 168 -1.46 15.86 11.13
N ARG A 169 -1.82 17.12 10.87
CA ARG A 169 -1.86 18.19 11.86
C ARG A 169 -2.98 18.02 12.89
N VAL A 170 -4.17 17.59 12.46
CA VAL A 170 -5.31 17.40 13.38
C VAL A 170 -5.08 16.26 14.36
N TYR A 171 -4.27 15.27 14.00
CA TYR A 171 -3.81 14.22 14.92
C TYR A 171 -2.70 14.68 15.88
N GLY A 172 -2.25 15.94 15.81
CA GLY A 172 -1.26 16.50 16.70
C GLY A 172 0.20 16.19 16.34
N ALA A 173 0.47 15.69 15.13
CA ALA A 173 1.84 15.52 14.67
C ALA A 173 2.52 16.89 14.44
N THR A 174 3.79 16.99 14.82
CA THR A 174 4.65 18.11 14.45
C THR A 174 5.06 17.96 12.99
N VAL A 175 4.38 18.68 12.10
CA VAL A 175 4.66 18.67 10.66
C VAL A 175 5.64 19.79 10.33
N VAL A 176 6.83 19.44 9.86
CA VAL A 176 7.89 20.36 9.46
C VAL A 176 7.96 20.42 7.94
N SER A 177 7.51 21.54 7.37
CA SER A 177 7.62 21.82 5.94
C SER A 177 9.00 22.36 5.60
N LEU A 178 9.68 21.78 4.62
CA LEU A 178 11.05 22.07 4.26
C LEU A 178 11.12 22.67 2.85
N ALA A 179 11.69 23.85 2.73
CA ALA A 179 11.88 24.53 1.45
C ALA A 179 12.72 23.72 0.45
N ARG A 180 13.64 22.90 0.97
CA ARG A 180 14.43 21.95 0.18
C ARG A 180 14.04 20.52 0.59
N LYS A 181 13.29 19.82 -0.25
CA LYS A 181 12.81 18.46 0.00
C LYS A 181 13.94 17.45 0.29
N GLU A 182 15.14 17.71 -0.20
CA GLU A 182 16.34 16.87 -0.01
C GLU A 182 16.78 16.84 1.47
N GLN A 183 16.44 17.86 2.26
CA GLN A 183 16.78 17.95 3.68
C GLN A 183 15.99 16.97 4.56
N ARG A 184 14.88 16.42 4.08
CA ARG A 184 14.02 15.51 4.86
C ARG A 184 14.80 14.32 5.41
N TRP A 185 15.60 13.67 4.58
CA TRP A 185 16.37 12.49 4.99
C TRP A 185 17.55 12.79 5.89
N PRO A 186 18.40 13.79 5.64
CA PRO A 186 19.43 14.20 6.59
C PRO A 186 18.89 14.54 7.97
N LEU A 187 17.77 15.29 8.05
CA LEU A 187 17.14 15.63 9.33
C LEU A 187 16.58 14.39 10.05
N MET A 188 15.92 13.51 9.31
CA MET A 188 15.40 12.28 9.86
C MET A 188 16.52 11.37 10.36
N ARG A 189 17.61 11.23 9.58
CA ARG A 189 18.81 10.48 10.00
C ARG A 189 19.39 11.05 11.30
N TYR A 190 19.55 12.35 11.38
CA TYR A 190 20.07 13.01 12.59
C TYR A 190 19.19 12.70 13.82
N ALA A 191 17.87 12.74 13.67
CA ALA A 191 16.93 12.42 14.74
C ALA A 191 17.03 10.94 15.19
N VAL A 192 17.20 10.01 14.25
CA VAL A 192 17.37 8.58 14.54
C VAL A 192 18.70 8.33 15.27
N GLU A 193 19.81 8.85 14.74
CA GLU A 193 21.16 8.59 15.24
C GLU A 193 21.46 9.27 16.58
N HIS A 194 20.94 10.48 16.83
CA HIS A 194 21.28 11.27 18.02
C HIS A 194 20.19 11.26 19.10
N PHE A 195 18.93 11.04 18.73
CA PHE A 195 17.83 11.09 19.67
C PHE A 195 17.09 9.74 19.83
N GLY A 196 17.47 8.71 19.08
CA GLY A 196 16.84 7.40 19.13
C GLY A 196 15.38 7.41 18.66
N TRP A 197 14.98 8.36 17.79
CA TRP A 197 13.63 8.38 17.27
C TRP A 197 13.40 7.18 16.33
N PHE A 198 12.22 6.61 16.39
CA PHE A 198 11.89 5.42 15.61
C PHE A 198 11.47 5.80 14.17
N PRO A 199 12.22 5.40 13.13
CA PRO A 199 11.89 5.73 11.75
C PRO A 199 10.78 4.83 11.23
N THR A 200 9.76 5.41 10.60
CA THR A 200 8.64 4.68 10.00
C THR A 200 8.68 4.67 8.47
N SER A 201 9.53 5.50 7.86
CA SER A 201 9.72 5.61 6.42
C SER A 201 11.22 5.56 6.06
N PRO A 202 11.59 5.41 4.78
CA PRO A 202 12.98 5.55 4.32
C PRO A 202 13.54 6.93 4.64
N PHE A 203 14.85 7.01 4.95
CA PHE A 203 15.54 8.26 5.26
C PHE A 203 16.99 8.32 4.73
N PHE A 204 17.31 7.47 3.79
CA PHE A 204 18.59 7.49 3.05
C PHE A 204 18.39 6.87 1.66
N GLY A 205 19.31 7.16 0.77
CA GLY A 205 19.35 6.62 -0.60
C GLY A 205 20.56 5.73 -0.85
N PRO A 206 20.46 4.79 -1.80
CA PRO A 206 19.24 4.42 -2.52
C PRO A 206 18.18 3.81 -1.61
N VAL A 207 16.90 4.10 -1.89
CA VAL A 207 15.79 3.57 -1.07
C VAL A 207 15.74 2.06 -1.16
N VAL A 208 15.54 1.40 -0.02
CA VAL A 208 15.44 -0.06 0.09
C VAL A 208 14.06 -0.54 0.52
N GLY A 209 13.24 0.35 1.05
CA GLY A 209 11.91 0.13 1.63
C GLY A 209 11.75 0.85 2.96
N SER A 210 10.57 0.71 3.56
CA SER A 210 10.23 1.26 4.87
C SER A 210 10.73 0.36 6.01
N ASN A 211 10.38 0.74 7.25
CA ASN A 211 10.72 0.00 8.46
C ASN A 211 10.27 -1.48 8.37
N PRO A 212 11.16 -2.44 8.63
CA PRO A 212 10.87 -3.87 8.49
C PRO A 212 9.74 -4.36 9.41
N TYR A 213 9.60 -3.80 10.61
CA TYR A 213 8.48 -4.16 11.50
C TYR A 213 7.15 -3.68 10.94
N GLY A 214 7.10 -2.45 10.44
CA GLY A 214 5.88 -1.92 9.82
C GLY A 214 5.43 -2.75 8.61
N ILE A 215 6.35 -3.25 7.80
CA ILE A 215 6.06 -4.11 6.63
C ILE A 215 5.29 -5.37 7.03
N GLU A 216 5.51 -5.91 8.23
CA GLU A 216 4.77 -7.08 8.74
C GLU A 216 3.26 -6.87 8.80
N GLY A 217 2.80 -5.62 8.99
CA GLY A 217 1.38 -5.30 8.94
C GLY A 217 0.71 -5.64 7.61
N TYR A 218 1.46 -5.57 6.52
CA TYR A 218 0.94 -5.92 5.20
C TYR A 218 0.76 -7.41 4.95
N LYS A 219 1.35 -8.30 5.78
CA LYS A 219 1.07 -9.76 5.72
C LYS A 219 -0.42 -10.03 5.87
N THR A 220 -1.09 -9.23 6.69
CA THR A 220 -2.52 -9.39 6.99
C THR A 220 -3.43 -9.19 5.78
N LEU A 221 -2.97 -8.49 4.73
CA LEU A 221 -3.66 -8.43 3.44
C LEU A 221 -3.83 -9.83 2.83
N ALA A 222 -2.74 -10.62 2.83
CA ALA A 222 -2.77 -11.98 2.29
C ALA A 222 -3.69 -12.89 3.08
N TYR A 223 -3.66 -12.80 4.41
CA TYR A 223 -4.52 -13.62 5.29
C TYR A 223 -5.99 -13.31 5.07
N GLU A 224 -6.35 -12.02 5.03
CA GLU A 224 -7.72 -11.58 4.82
C GLU A 224 -8.25 -11.93 3.43
N ILE A 225 -7.42 -11.86 2.39
CA ILE A 225 -7.78 -12.27 1.04
C ILE A 225 -8.04 -13.78 1.00
N ALA A 226 -7.12 -14.60 1.53
CA ALA A 226 -7.28 -16.05 1.55
C ALA A 226 -8.53 -16.45 2.35
N GLU A 227 -8.77 -15.84 3.50
CA GLU A 227 -9.95 -16.10 4.32
C GLU A 227 -11.25 -15.71 3.60
N ALA A 228 -11.31 -14.54 2.98
CA ALA A 228 -12.48 -14.07 2.23
C ALA A 228 -12.80 -14.97 1.02
N LEU A 229 -11.78 -15.61 0.43
CA LEU A 229 -11.89 -16.59 -0.63
C LEU A 229 -12.00 -18.03 -0.09
N SER A 230 -12.42 -18.21 1.18
CA SER A 230 -12.55 -19.55 1.80
C SER A 230 -11.25 -20.37 1.75
N TRP A 231 -10.12 -19.70 1.96
CA TRP A 231 -8.75 -20.23 1.90
C TRP A 231 -8.32 -20.70 0.50
N GLN A 232 -9.05 -20.32 -0.52
CA GLN A 232 -8.59 -20.43 -1.89
C GLN A 232 -7.62 -19.29 -2.21
N VAL A 233 -6.55 -19.63 -2.91
CA VAL A 233 -5.54 -18.63 -3.29
C VAL A 233 -5.92 -18.04 -4.65
N PRO A 234 -5.95 -16.71 -4.83
CA PRO A 234 -6.14 -16.14 -6.15
C PRO A 234 -4.98 -16.54 -7.09
N ASP A 235 -5.20 -16.48 -8.39
CA ASP A 235 -4.15 -16.80 -9.36
C ASP A 235 -3.12 -15.66 -9.43
N CYS A 236 -3.57 -14.42 -9.28
CA CYS A 236 -2.66 -13.29 -9.15
C CYS A 236 -3.22 -12.16 -8.29
N CYS A 237 -2.30 -11.39 -7.71
CA CYS A 237 -2.58 -10.15 -6.98
C CYS A 237 -1.87 -8.98 -7.65
N VAL A 238 -2.61 -7.90 -7.97
CA VAL A 238 -2.09 -6.73 -8.68
C VAL A 238 -2.08 -5.53 -7.73
N LEU A 239 -0.91 -4.91 -7.53
CA LEU A 239 -0.72 -3.79 -6.59
C LEU A 239 -0.06 -2.60 -7.28
N PRO A 240 -0.37 -1.36 -6.87
CA PRO A 240 0.47 -0.21 -7.22
C PRO A 240 1.77 -0.29 -6.43
N VAL A 241 2.91 -0.16 -7.12
CA VAL A 241 4.23 -0.36 -6.51
C VAL A 241 5.11 0.87 -6.67
N CYS A 242 5.57 1.40 -5.52
CA CYS A 242 6.66 2.36 -5.41
C CYS A 242 7.94 1.64 -4.94
N TYR A 243 8.08 1.45 -3.64
CA TYR A 243 9.21 0.75 -3.02
C TYR A 243 8.92 -0.71 -2.66
N GLY A 244 7.73 -1.21 -2.94
CA GLY A 244 7.37 -2.62 -2.78
C GLY A 244 7.13 -3.11 -1.36
N ASP A 245 6.90 -2.21 -0.39
CA ASP A 245 6.67 -2.62 1.02
C ASP A 245 5.44 -3.52 1.17
N ALA A 246 4.30 -3.10 0.58
CA ALA A 246 3.09 -3.91 0.61
C ALA A 246 3.22 -5.19 -0.23
N LEU A 247 3.96 -5.11 -1.35
CA LEU A 247 4.23 -6.28 -2.20
C LEU A 247 5.02 -7.33 -1.41
N LEU A 248 6.09 -6.92 -0.70
CA LEU A 248 6.89 -7.81 0.16
C LEU A 248 6.06 -8.37 1.31
N GLY A 249 5.35 -7.49 2.06
CA GLY A 249 4.56 -7.93 3.21
C GLY A 249 3.48 -8.91 2.81
N MET A 250 2.72 -8.61 1.76
CA MET A 250 1.66 -9.50 1.27
C MET A 250 2.22 -10.85 0.77
N TRP A 251 3.33 -10.82 0.02
CA TRP A 251 4.02 -12.05 -0.41
C TRP A 251 4.45 -12.90 0.79
N ARG A 252 5.08 -12.30 1.80
CA ARG A 252 5.45 -13.01 3.02
C ARG A 252 4.26 -13.63 3.74
N GLY A 253 3.10 -12.96 3.75
CA GLY A 253 1.87 -13.53 4.28
C GLY A 253 1.45 -14.80 3.55
N PHE A 254 1.55 -14.83 2.22
CA PHE A 254 1.27 -16.05 1.45
C PHE A 254 2.33 -17.14 1.68
N GLU A 255 3.63 -16.82 1.71
CA GLU A 255 4.68 -17.79 2.04
C GLU A 255 4.47 -18.40 3.43
N GLU A 256 4.08 -17.60 4.40
CA GLU A 256 3.83 -18.02 5.77
C GLU A 256 2.60 -18.95 5.87
N MET A 257 1.49 -18.59 5.22
CA MET A 257 0.31 -19.47 5.14
C MET A 257 0.61 -20.80 4.45
N LEU A 258 1.46 -20.79 3.42
CA LEU A 258 1.90 -22.02 2.75
C LEU A 258 2.75 -22.88 3.69
N ALA A 259 3.70 -22.29 4.40
CA ALA A 259 4.53 -22.99 5.39
C ALA A 259 3.72 -23.57 6.57
N LEU A 260 2.64 -22.89 6.97
CA LEU A 260 1.71 -23.34 8.01
C LEU A 260 0.68 -24.36 7.50
N GLY A 261 0.66 -24.67 6.21
CA GLY A 261 -0.33 -25.58 5.62
C GLY A 261 -1.76 -25.02 5.55
N TRP A 262 -1.91 -23.69 5.66
CA TRP A 262 -3.22 -23.05 5.57
C TRP A 262 -3.72 -22.98 4.12
N ILE A 263 -2.79 -22.87 3.18
CA ILE A 263 -3.00 -22.85 1.73
C ILE A 263 -2.03 -23.83 1.07
N ASN A 264 -2.27 -24.21 -0.18
CA ASN A 264 -1.49 -25.19 -0.93
C ASN A 264 -0.62 -24.61 -2.05
N ARG A 265 -0.75 -23.31 -2.35
CA ARG A 265 0.04 -22.59 -3.34
C ARG A 265 0.13 -21.11 -2.97
N THR A 266 0.96 -20.35 -3.67
CA THR A 266 1.02 -18.90 -3.58
C THR A 266 0.57 -18.26 -4.89
N PRO A 267 0.04 -17.01 -4.89
CA PRO A 267 -0.34 -16.32 -6.12
C PRO A 267 0.87 -15.77 -6.86
N ARG A 268 0.71 -15.45 -8.13
CA ARG A 268 1.62 -14.54 -8.85
C ARG A 268 1.38 -13.12 -8.36
N MET A 269 2.45 -12.38 -8.04
CA MET A 269 2.38 -10.99 -7.60
C MET A 269 2.69 -10.07 -8.77
N MET A 270 1.81 -9.14 -9.08
CA MET A 270 1.93 -8.23 -10.22
C MET A 270 2.09 -6.78 -9.75
N ALA A 271 2.97 -6.02 -10.40
CA ALA A 271 3.25 -4.64 -10.06
C ALA A 271 2.75 -3.67 -11.15
N ALA A 272 1.96 -2.68 -10.71
CA ALA A 272 1.69 -1.47 -11.48
C ALA A 272 2.72 -0.40 -11.09
N GLU A 273 3.51 0.07 -12.02
CA GLU A 273 4.53 1.12 -11.81
C GLU A 273 4.37 2.26 -12.82
N ILE A 274 5.01 3.40 -12.55
CA ILE A 274 4.90 4.58 -13.43
C ILE A 274 6.05 4.64 -14.43
N TYR A 275 7.29 4.44 -13.99
CA TYR A 275 8.48 4.68 -14.80
C TYR A 275 9.18 3.42 -15.31
N GLY A 276 8.76 2.24 -14.88
CA GLY A 276 9.19 0.97 -15.52
C GLY A 276 10.49 0.36 -14.99
N SER A 277 10.94 0.73 -13.78
CA SER A 277 12.17 0.23 -13.17
C SER A 277 12.16 -1.29 -12.94
N LEU A 278 11.04 -1.83 -12.44
CA LEU A 278 10.85 -3.28 -12.21
C LEU A 278 10.76 -4.04 -13.53
N GLY A 279 9.96 -3.56 -14.46
CA GLY A 279 9.84 -4.18 -15.79
C GLY A 279 11.16 -4.25 -16.52
N ALA A 280 11.97 -3.19 -16.46
CA ALA A 280 13.31 -3.17 -17.04
C ALA A 280 14.25 -4.18 -16.35
N ALA A 281 14.25 -4.25 -15.02
CA ALA A 281 15.07 -5.20 -14.26
C ALA A 281 14.66 -6.67 -14.52
N LEU A 282 13.37 -6.95 -14.68
CA LEU A 282 12.88 -8.28 -15.05
C LEU A 282 13.37 -8.70 -16.44
N ARG A 283 13.28 -7.84 -17.44
CA ARG A 283 13.75 -8.12 -18.82
C ARG A 283 15.25 -8.30 -18.88
N ASN A 284 16.01 -7.49 -18.16
CA ASN A 284 17.47 -7.53 -18.20
C ASN A 284 18.07 -8.66 -17.34
N GLY A 285 17.29 -9.33 -16.51
CA GLY A 285 17.76 -10.42 -15.64
C GLY A 285 18.66 -9.99 -14.48
N GLY A 286 19.03 -8.70 -14.40
CA GLY A 286 19.95 -8.17 -13.38
C GLY A 286 19.28 -7.92 -12.02
N ASP A 287 20.07 -7.93 -10.96
CA ASP A 287 19.61 -7.70 -9.58
C ASP A 287 19.65 -6.22 -9.15
N VAL A 288 20.22 -5.36 -9.97
CA VAL A 288 20.30 -3.92 -9.75
C VAL A 288 19.17 -3.27 -10.54
N LEU A 289 18.36 -2.49 -9.84
CA LEU A 289 17.25 -1.77 -10.48
C LEU A 289 17.77 -0.51 -11.16
N PRO A 290 17.42 -0.27 -12.43
CA PRO A 290 17.75 0.97 -13.10
C PRO A 290 16.99 2.15 -12.52
N ASP A 291 17.63 3.31 -12.50
CA ASP A 291 16.97 4.60 -12.28
C ASP A 291 16.43 5.09 -13.61
N MET A 292 15.13 5.18 -13.72
CA MET A 292 14.44 5.54 -14.95
C MET A 292 14.32 7.06 -15.08
N PRO A 293 14.32 7.60 -16.30
CA PRO A 293 14.12 9.02 -16.49
C PRO A 293 12.71 9.45 -16.01
N LEU A 294 12.64 10.63 -15.40
CA LEU A 294 11.37 11.29 -15.07
C LEU A 294 10.77 11.83 -16.36
N THR A 295 9.95 11.06 -17.04
CA THR A 295 9.42 11.39 -18.37
C THR A 295 8.20 12.29 -18.32
N HIS A 296 7.45 12.29 -17.22
CA HIS A 296 6.23 13.07 -17.03
C HIS A 296 5.86 13.17 -15.55
N ASP A 297 5.07 14.16 -15.19
CA ASP A 297 4.43 14.23 -13.89
C ASP A 297 3.25 13.26 -13.84
N THR A 298 3.18 12.46 -12.78
CA THR A 298 2.11 11.48 -12.62
C THR A 298 1.04 11.96 -11.64
N LEU A 299 -0.21 11.59 -11.93
CA LEU A 299 -1.34 11.74 -11.03
C LEU A 299 -1.26 10.78 -9.84
N ALA A 300 -0.57 9.64 -10.01
CA ALA A 300 -0.36 8.65 -8.96
C ALA A 300 0.76 9.06 -7.99
N LYS A 301 0.56 10.15 -7.25
CA LYS A 301 1.56 10.81 -6.38
C LYS A 301 2.23 9.88 -5.36
N SER A 302 1.59 8.78 -4.97
CA SER A 302 2.15 7.79 -4.05
C SER A 302 3.07 6.75 -4.71
N THR A 303 3.25 6.78 -6.05
CA THR A 303 4.08 5.84 -6.82
C THR A 303 5.10 6.53 -7.74
N THR A 304 5.62 7.68 -7.33
CA THR A 304 6.51 8.54 -8.12
C THR A 304 7.98 8.13 -8.16
N ALA A 305 8.34 6.94 -7.66
CA ALA A 305 9.73 6.51 -7.66
C ALA A 305 10.21 6.14 -9.07
N THR A 306 11.27 6.81 -9.54
CA THR A 306 11.97 6.47 -10.79
C THR A 306 12.77 5.18 -10.68
N ARG A 307 13.14 4.80 -9.45
CA ARG A 307 13.82 3.56 -9.11
C ARG A 307 13.07 2.83 -8.00
N SER A 308 12.64 1.62 -8.28
CA SER A 308 12.03 0.74 -7.28
C SER A 308 13.11 0.05 -6.42
N THR A 309 12.79 -0.99 -5.69
CA THR A 309 13.69 -1.62 -4.73
C THR A 309 13.91 -3.11 -5.02
N PHE A 310 15.00 -3.66 -4.49
CA PHE A 310 15.27 -5.08 -4.62
C PHE A 310 14.20 -5.96 -3.99
N GLN A 311 13.56 -5.55 -2.89
CA GLN A 311 12.49 -6.32 -2.26
C GLN A 311 11.29 -6.52 -3.21
N ALA A 312 10.93 -5.51 -4.01
CA ALA A 312 9.88 -5.63 -5.02
C ALA A 312 10.29 -6.61 -6.14
N LEU A 313 11.50 -6.46 -6.69
CA LEU A 313 12.02 -7.36 -7.70
C LEU A 313 12.11 -8.81 -7.21
N TYR A 314 12.57 -9.01 -5.97
CA TYR A 314 12.62 -10.32 -5.31
C TYR A 314 11.25 -11.00 -5.30
N VAL A 315 10.20 -10.28 -4.91
CA VAL A 315 8.84 -10.82 -4.88
C VAL A 315 8.36 -11.20 -6.27
N LEU A 316 8.50 -10.32 -7.27
CA LEU A 316 8.07 -10.61 -8.64
C LEU A 316 8.73 -11.88 -9.18
N ARG A 317 10.05 -12.03 -8.98
CA ARG A 317 10.78 -13.23 -9.42
C ARG A 317 10.35 -14.48 -8.68
N LYS A 318 10.19 -14.40 -7.36
CA LYS A 318 9.81 -15.57 -6.54
C LYS A 318 8.39 -16.05 -6.82
N SER A 319 7.49 -15.14 -7.13
CA SER A 319 6.10 -15.45 -7.43
C SER A 319 5.84 -15.80 -8.92
N GLY A 320 6.83 -15.66 -9.78
CA GLY A 320 6.62 -15.74 -11.23
C GLY A 320 5.71 -14.63 -11.75
N GLY A 321 5.77 -13.47 -11.12
CA GLY A 321 4.94 -12.31 -11.44
C GLY A 321 5.53 -11.40 -12.50
N ALA A 322 4.81 -10.33 -12.84
CA ALA A 322 5.17 -9.37 -13.86
C ALA A 322 5.02 -7.92 -13.36
N ALA A 323 5.57 -6.98 -14.11
CA ALA A 323 5.40 -5.55 -13.90
C ALA A 323 4.99 -4.86 -15.19
N THR A 324 4.07 -3.89 -15.10
CA THR A 324 3.68 -3.05 -16.23
C THR A 324 3.63 -1.58 -15.83
N THR A 325 3.89 -0.69 -16.79
CA THR A 325 3.80 0.76 -16.57
C THR A 325 2.42 1.26 -16.95
N VAL A 326 1.90 2.20 -16.17
CA VAL A 326 0.61 2.84 -16.43
C VAL A 326 0.79 4.35 -16.56
N ASN A 327 0.05 4.97 -17.49
CA ASN A 327 0.07 6.42 -17.73
C ASN A 327 -1.15 7.10 -17.09
N ASN A 328 -1.16 8.44 -17.10
CA ASN A 328 -2.22 9.23 -16.50
C ASN A 328 -3.59 9.02 -17.13
N GLU A 329 -3.65 8.83 -18.45
CA GLU A 329 -4.90 8.59 -19.19
C GLU A 329 -5.56 7.29 -18.72
N ALA A 330 -4.80 6.20 -18.65
CA ALA A 330 -5.29 4.92 -18.18
C ALA A 330 -5.69 4.98 -16.69
N ILE A 331 -4.94 5.69 -15.86
CA ILE A 331 -5.26 5.89 -14.45
C ILE A 331 -6.63 6.57 -14.30
N LEU A 332 -6.87 7.67 -14.98
CA LEU A 332 -8.15 8.40 -14.92
C LEU A 332 -9.30 7.58 -15.52
N GLU A 333 -9.08 6.92 -16.63
CA GLU A 333 -10.06 6.06 -17.27
C GLU A 333 -10.55 4.97 -16.31
N TYR A 334 -9.62 4.23 -15.68
CA TYR A 334 -9.98 3.12 -14.80
C TYR A 334 -10.46 3.59 -13.42
N GLN A 335 -10.07 4.77 -12.97
CA GLN A 335 -10.67 5.40 -11.79
C GLN A 335 -12.16 5.67 -12.01
N GLN A 336 -12.50 6.28 -13.16
CA GLN A 336 -13.89 6.57 -13.52
C GLN A 336 -14.70 5.30 -13.79
N LYS A 337 -14.11 4.30 -14.46
CA LYS A 337 -14.77 3.01 -14.69
C LYS A 337 -15.09 2.30 -13.40
N LEU A 338 -14.13 2.20 -12.47
CA LEU A 338 -14.38 1.61 -11.16
C LEU A 338 -15.51 2.33 -10.43
N ALA A 339 -15.48 3.67 -10.41
CA ALA A 339 -16.51 4.46 -9.73
C ALA A 339 -17.89 4.27 -10.36
N ARG A 340 -17.99 4.30 -11.70
CA ARG A 340 -19.28 4.23 -12.42
C ARG A 340 -19.86 2.81 -12.47
N LEU A 341 -19.00 1.79 -12.54
CA LEU A 341 -19.44 0.39 -12.68
C LEU A 341 -19.65 -0.31 -11.34
N GLU A 342 -18.84 0.05 -10.31
CA GLU A 342 -18.83 -0.66 -9.04
C GLU A 342 -19.11 0.24 -7.83
N GLY A 343 -19.26 1.56 -8.00
CA GLY A 343 -19.52 2.52 -6.93
C GLY A 343 -18.33 2.77 -5.99
N LEU A 344 -17.11 2.43 -6.40
CA LEU A 344 -15.90 2.54 -5.58
C LEU A 344 -15.02 3.70 -6.08
N TYR A 345 -14.81 4.71 -5.22
CA TYR A 345 -13.96 5.86 -5.55
C TYR A 345 -12.62 5.77 -4.82
N VAL A 346 -11.56 5.60 -5.58
CA VAL A 346 -10.19 5.39 -5.08
C VAL A 346 -9.23 6.47 -5.57
N GLU A 347 -8.07 6.63 -4.90
CA GLU A 347 -7.01 7.53 -5.33
C GLU A 347 -6.41 7.10 -6.70
N PRO A 348 -5.76 8.02 -7.45
CA PRO A 348 -5.17 7.70 -8.76
C PRO A 348 -4.19 6.52 -8.70
N ALA A 349 -3.36 6.41 -7.68
CA ALA A 349 -2.42 5.28 -7.55
C ALA A 349 -3.13 3.92 -7.45
N SER A 350 -4.27 3.85 -6.74
CA SER A 350 -5.09 2.63 -6.66
C SER A 350 -5.69 2.28 -8.02
N ALA A 351 -6.18 3.28 -8.76
CA ALA A 351 -6.70 3.10 -10.12
C ALA A 351 -5.63 2.59 -11.09
N GLY A 352 -4.38 2.97 -10.87
CA GLY A 352 -3.22 2.45 -11.61
C GLY A 352 -3.09 0.93 -11.54
N ALA A 353 -3.45 0.30 -10.41
CA ALA A 353 -3.45 -1.16 -10.31
C ALA A 353 -4.53 -1.79 -11.21
N ILE A 354 -5.69 -1.15 -11.35
CA ILE A 354 -6.77 -1.63 -12.24
C ILE A 354 -6.36 -1.44 -13.72
N ALA A 355 -5.75 -0.30 -14.06
CA ALA A 355 -5.19 -0.07 -15.38
C ALA A 355 -4.13 -1.14 -15.73
N ALA A 356 -3.32 -1.53 -14.75
CA ALA A 356 -2.35 -2.61 -14.91
C ALA A 356 -3.03 -3.98 -15.13
N VAL A 357 -4.15 -4.28 -14.45
CA VAL A 357 -4.95 -5.51 -14.74
C VAL A 357 -5.35 -5.53 -16.20
N ALA A 358 -5.86 -4.42 -16.74
CA ALA A 358 -6.26 -4.33 -18.17
C ALA A 358 -5.08 -4.59 -19.12
N GLN A 359 -3.93 -3.96 -18.85
CA GLN A 359 -2.73 -4.12 -19.69
C GLN A 359 -2.15 -5.53 -19.62
N LEU A 360 -2.05 -6.11 -18.41
CA LEU A 360 -1.56 -7.47 -18.21
C LEU A 360 -2.49 -8.50 -18.84
N LYS A 361 -3.81 -8.26 -18.81
CA LYS A 361 -4.79 -9.08 -19.54
C LYS A 361 -4.59 -9.00 -21.06
N ALA A 362 -4.41 -7.79 -21.60
CA ALA A 362 -4.15 -7.59 -23.02
C ALA A 362 -2.82 -8.21 -23.47
N ALA A 363 -1.81 -8.23 -22.60
CA ALA A 363 -0.52 -8.86 -22.85
C ALA A 363 -0.53 -10.41 -22.69
N GLY A 364 -1.65 -11.01 -22.24
CA GLY A 364 -1.77 -12.45 -22.02
C GLY A 364 -1.14 -12.95 -20.71
N GLU A 365 -0.65 -12.02 -19.88
CA GLU A 365 -0.10 -12.34 -18.55
C GLU A 365 -1.19 -12.74 -17.54
N ILE A 366 -2.41 -12.27 -17.74
CA ILE A 366 -3.61 -12.66 -17.00
C ILE A 366 -4.60 -13.30 -17.96
N ARG A 367 -5.12 -14.46 -17.61
CA ARG A 367 -6.09 -15.22 -18.41
C ARG A 367 -7.52 -14.94 -17.95
N ALA A 368 -8.50 -15.14 -18.83
CA ALA A 368 -9.92 -14.83 -18.56
C ALA A 368 -10.48 -15.55 -17.32
N HIS A 369 -10.13 -16.82 -17.13
CA HIS A 369 -10.62 -17.70 -16.08
C HIS A 369 -9.85 -17.59 -14.76
N GLU A 370 -8.82 -16.73 -14.68
CA GLU A 370 -8.01 -16.56 -13.47
C GLU A 370 -8.73 -15.68 -12.45
N THR A 371 -8.64 -16.06 -11.18
CA THR A 371 -9.07 -15.23 -10.07
C THR A 371 -8.05 -14.15 -9.81
N VAL A 372 -8.43 -12.90 -10.04
CA VAL A 372 -7.58 -11.71 -9.91
C VAL A 372 -8.00 -10.87 -8.72
N VAL A 373 -7.07 -10.52 -7.84
CA VAL A 373 -7.29 -9.57 -6.75
C VAL A 373 -6.48 -8.31 -7.00
N THR A 374 -7.14 -7.16 -7.10
CA THR A 374 -6.45 -5.85 -7.14
C THR A 374 -6.55 -5.14 -5.80
N LEU A 375 -5.49 -4.43 -5.40
CA LEU A 375 -5.46 -3.69 -4.14
C LEU A 375 -5.93 -2.25 -4.36
N LEU A 376 -7.05 -1.88 -3.73
CA LEU A 376 -7.60 -0.52 -3.71
C LEU A 376 -7.03 0.22 -2.50
N THR A 377 -5.88 0.86 -2.65
CA THR A 377 -4.98 1.26 -1.57
C THR A 377 -5.48 2.40 -0.70
N ALA A 378 -6.19 3.38 -1.27
CA ALA A 378 -6.70 4.53 -0.52
C ALA A 378 -7.91 5.17 -1.20
N SER A 379 -8.69 5.91 -0.40
CA SER A 379 -9.88 6.66 -0.87
C SER A 379 -9.50 7.79 -1.84
N GLY A 380 -10.31 7.98 -2.86
CA GLY A 380 -10.21 9.11 -3.79
C GLY A 380 -10.38 10.48 -3.12
N LEU A 381 -11.06 10.53 -1.98
CA LEU A 381 -11.23 11.76 -1.19
C LEU A 381 -9.92 12.29 -0.59
N LYS A 382 -8.86 11.51 -0.60
CA LYS A 382 -7.53 11.93 -0.13
C LYS A 382 -6.74 12.73 -1.17
N ASP A 383 -7.06 12.60 -2.44
CA ASP A 383 -6.49 13.36 -3.57
C ASP A 383 -7.57 13.64 -4.64
N PRO A 384 -8.59 14.47 -4.29
CA PRO A 384 -9.73 14.70 -5.18
C PRO A 384 -9.43 15.62 -6.36
N GLU A 385 -8.37 16.43 -6.29
CA GLU A 385 -8.09 17.50 -7.25
C GLU A 385 -7.91 16.96 -8.68
N ALA A 386 -7.12 15.90 -8.84
CA ALA A 386 -6.89 15.28 -10.14
C ALA A 386 -8.19 14.76 -10.78
N THR A 387 -9.06 14.16 -9.96
CA THR A 387 -10.36 13.66 -10.41
C THR A 387 -11.30 14.79 -10.75
N ALA A 388 -11.34 15.85 -9.91
CA ALA A 388 -12.21 17.03 -10.13
C ALA A 388 -11.84 17.73 -11.44
N ALA A 389 -10.55 17.91 -11.71
CA ALA A 389 -10.08 18.51 -12.97
C ALA A 389 -10.55 17.73 -14.21
N ALA A 390 -10.65 16.39 -14.10
CA ALA A 390 -11.12 15.53 -15.20
C ALA A 390 -12.66 15.52 -15.36
N GLN A 391 -13.43 15.99 -14.37
CA GLN A 391 -14.91 16.07 -14.46
C GLN A 391 -15.43 17.37 -15.08
N GLY A 392 -14.58 18.38 -15.18
CA GLY A 392 -15.02 19.72 -15.63
C GLY A 392 -15.81 20.50 -14.58
N GLU A 393 -16.32 21.65 -14.97
CA GLU A 393 -17.13 22.49 -14.09
C GLU A 393 -18.56 21.95 -13.96
N LEU A 394 -19.16 22.16 -12.78
CA LEU A 394 -20.56 21.85 -12.57
C LEU A 394 -21.43 22.82 -13.37
N PRO A 395 -22.38 22.34 -14.18
CA PRO A 395 -23.31 23.22 -14.87
C PRO A 395 -24.19 23.96 -13.85
N ILE A 396 -24.32 25.27 -14.02
CA ILE A 396 -25.21 26.10 -13.21
C ILE A 396 -26.55 26.18 -13.94
N GLU A 397 -27.59 25.65 -13.31
CA GLU A 397 -28.96 25.73 -13.82
C GLU A 397 -29.63 27.02 -13.38
N THR A 398 -30.12 27.81 -14.33
CA THR A 398 -30.80 29.11 -14.10
C THR A 398 -32.27 29.09 -14.47
N GLY A 399 -32.77 27.95 -14.95
CA GLY A 399 -34.15 27.80 -15.39
C GLY A 399 -35.17 27.63 -14.24
N ASP A 400 -36.44 27.78 -14.57
CA ASP A 400 -37.52 27.37 -13.67
C ASP A 400 -37.61 25.83 -13.58
N VAL A 401 -38.47 25.34 -12.69
CA VAL A 401 -38.62 23.88 -12.44
C VAL A 401 -38.93 23.11 -13.73
N VAL A 402 -39.79 23.66 -14.59
CA VAL A 402 -40.21 22.96 -15.82
C VAL A 402 -39.06 22.85 -16.81
N SER A 403 -38.29 23.92 -17.02
CA SER A 403 -37.15 23.94 -17.94
C SER A 403 -36.01 23.09 -17.45
N VAL A 404 -35.71 23.03 -16.15
CA VAL A 404 -34.74 22.14 -15.57
C VAL A 404 -35.14 20.67 -15.76
N PHE A 405 -36.38 20.31 -15.45
CA PHE A 405 -36.87 18.95 -15.65
C PHE A 405 -36.95 18.52 -17.11
N SER A 406 -37.24 19.45 -18.03
CA SER A 406 -37.19 19.15 -19.46
C SER A 406 -35.82 18.70 -19.93
N ARG A 407 -34.76 19.37 -19.47
CA ARG A 407 -33.35 18.96 -19.76
C ARG A 407 -32.98 17.65 -19.08
N LEU A 408 -33.38 17.45 -17.82
CA LEU A 408 -33.09 16.21 -17.09
C LEU A 408 -33.76 14.98 -17.72
N ARG A 409 -34.94 15.14 -18.36
CA ARG A 409 -35.62 14.06 -19.09
C ARG A 409 -34.85 13.55 -20.31
N GLU A 410 -34.00 14.35 -20.91
CA GLU A 410 -33.12 13.93 -21.99
C GLU A 410 -32.00 13.00 -21.49
N ILE A 411 -31.59 13.14 -20.23
CA ILE A 411 -30.49 12.39 -19.59
C ILE A 411 -31.03 11.16 -18.84
N VAL A 412 -32.18 11.29 -18.19
CA VAL A 412 -32.80 10.22 -17.38
C VAL A 412 -33.86 9.51 -18.21
N PRO A 413 -33.66 8.23 -18.58
CA PRO A 413 -34.66 7.47 -19.32
C PRO A 413 -36.01 7.43 -18.57
N THR A 414 -37.09 7.82 -19.23
CA THR A 414 -38.45 7.86 -18.68
C THR A 414 -39.11 6.48 -18.54
N SER A 415 -38.44 5.52 -17.97
CA SER A 415 -38.99 4.17 -17.75
C SER A 415 -39.15 3.84 -16.26
N PHE A 416 -39.80 4.74 -15.50
CA PHE A 416 -40.60 4.32 -14.33
C PHE A 416 -42.06 4.33 -14.77
N LYS A 417 -42.49 3.26 -15.43
CA LYS A 417 -43.91 2.87 -15.42
C LYS A 417 -44.15 2.19 -14.08
N GLY A 418 -44.94 2.80 -13.23
CA GLY A 418 -45.40 2.27 -11.95
C GLY A 418 -46.10 0.90 -12.06
#